data_eca8f076cb62efba10a542318c28ab72
#
_entry.id   eca8f076cb62efba10a542318c28ab72
#
_cell.length_a   1.000
_cell.length_b   1.000
_cell.length_c   1.000
_cell.angle_alpha   90.00
_cell.angle_beta   90.00
_cell.angle_gamma   90.00
#
_symmetry.space_group_name_H-M   'P 1'
#
loop_
_entity.id
_entity.type
_entity.pdbx_description
1 polymer ?
#
loop_
_entity_poly.entity_id
_entity_poly.type
_entity_poly.pdbx_seq_one_letter_code
_entity_poly.pdbx_strand_id
1 'polypeptide(L)'
;MKQLIQHLQSGKTTLEEVPIPAVKNGYIVVRSIYSLVSTGTEKMLVEFSKASIINKVRQNPDRVEQVLNKISSDGLIPTLDAVFRKLEEPMPLGYCNLGVVTAVGEGVNDFKIGDRVISNGPHAEYVAVPKNLACKVPHEVSNEAAVFTVVGAIGLEA
;
A
#
# COMPACT_ATOMS: atom_id res chain seq x y z
N MET A 1 0.48 14.36 8.66
CA MET A 1 -0.32 13.19 9.02
C MET A 1 0.58 12.03 9.40
N LYS A 2 0.06 11.12 10.21
CA LYS A 2 0.80 9.90 10.58
C LYS A 2 0.54 8.78 9.57
N GLN A 3 1.60 8.05 9.21
CA GLN A 3 1.55 6.91 8.30
C GLN A 3 2.49 5.80 8.77
N LEU A 4 2.06 4.55 8.64
CA LEU A 4 2.87 3.38 8.96
C LEU A 4 3.74 3.02 7.75
N ILE A 5 5.06 3.03 7.96
CA ILE A 5 6.08 2.81 6.93
C ILE A 5 6.90 1.58 7.25
N GLN A 6 7.11 0.73 6.25
CA GLN A 6 8.03 -0.41 6.29
C GLN A 6 9.30 -0.08 5.52
N HIS A 7 10.44 -0.18 6.20
CA HIS A 7 11.75 -0.03 5.60
C HIS A 7 12.30 -1.40 5.21
N LEU A 8 12.35 -1.69 3.92
CA LEU A 8 12.74 -3.01 3.42
C LEU A 8 14.22 -3.34 3.66
N GLN A 9 15.09 -2.32 3.70
CA GLN A 9 16.53 -2.49 3.94
C GLN A 9 16.82 -2.78 5.40
N SER A 10 16.28 -1.98 6.32
CA SER A 10 16.55 -2.09 7.76
C SER A 10 15.65 -3.10 8.48
N GLY A 11 14.56 -3.51 7.86
CA GLY A 11 13.53 -4.37 8.48
C GLY A 11 12.68 -3.67 9.54
N LYS A 12 12.81 -2.35 9.69
CA LYS A 12 12.05 -1.58 10.69
C LYS A 12 10.70 -1.15 10.16
N THR A 13 9.69 -1.23 11.02
CA THR A 13 8.38 -0.60 10.82
C THR A 13 8.33 0.65 11.69
N THR A 14 8.03 1.81 11.11
CA THR A 14 8.00 3.09 11.80
C THR A 14 6.67 3.80 11.59
N LEU A 15 6.25 4.59 12.56
CA LEU A 15 5.15 5.55 12.42
C LEU A 15 5.78 6.92 12.10
N GLU A 16 5.57 7.40 10.89
CA GLU A 16 6.20 8.64 10.41
C GLU A 16 5.20 9.75 10.22
N GLU A 17 5.66 10.98 10.39
CA GLU A 17 4.91 12.19 10.04
C GLU A 17 5.24 12.60 8.61
N VAL A 18 4.23 12.56 7.75
CA VAL A 18 4.35 12.88 6.33
C VAL A 18 3.31 13.95 5.95
N PRO A 19 3.50 14.70 4.85
CA PRO A 19 2.49 15.62 4.36
C PRO A 19 1.16 14.93 4.05
N ILE A 20 0.03 15.63 4.22
CA ILE A 20 -1.27 15.14 3.75
C ILE A 20 -1.22 15.10 2.22
N PRO A 21 -1.68 13.99 1.58
CA PRO A 21 -1.62 13.87 0.14
C PRO A 21 -2.52 14.90 -0.55
N ALA A 22 -1.99 15.56 -1.58
CA ALA A 22 -2.78 16.41 -2.45
C ALA A 22 -3.73 15.56 -3.32
N VAL A 23 -4.92 16.11 -3.60
CA VAL A 23 -5.85 15.47 -4.51
C VAL A 23 -5.29 15.51 -5.95
N LYS A 24 -5.43 14.41 -6.71
CA LYS A 24 -5.02 14.28 -8.12
C LYS A 24 -6.24 13.99 -8.99
N ASN A 25 -6.12 14.24 -10.29
CA ASN A 25 -7.15 13.88 -11.25
C ASN A 25 -7.42 12.36 -11.19
N GLY A 26 -8.69 11.96 -11.16
CA GLY A 26 -9.11 10.56 -11.03
C GLY A 26 -8.97 9.94 -9.63
N TYR A 27 -8.57 10.73 -8.62
CA TYR A 27 -8.34 10.28 -7.23
C TYR A 27 -9.34 10.92 -6.26
N ILE A 28 -9.55 10.25 -5.13
CA ILE A 28 -10.19 10.80 -3.95
C ILE A 28 -9.19 10.82 -2.79
N VAL A 29 -9.33 11.78 -1.89
CA VAL A 29 -8.60 11.81 -0.61
C VAL A 29 -9.60 11.42 0.48
N VAL A 30 -9.21 10.44 1.27
CA VAL A 30 -10.03 9.85 2.33
C VAL A 30 -9.35 10.06 3.67
N ARG A 31 -10.08 10.59 4.64
CA ARG A 31 -9.66 10.61 6.05
C ARG A 31 -10.06 9.28 6.68
N SER A 32 -9.07 8.53 7.14
CA SER A 32 -9.24 7.19 7.70
C SER A 32 -10.03 7.19 9.00
N ILE A 33 -10.87 6.19 9.18
CA ILE A 33 -11.56 5.87 10.44
C ILE A 33 -11.03 4.53 10.96
N TYR A 34 -10.95 3.53 10.08
CA TYR A 34 -10.42 2.20 10.36
C TYR A 34 -9.44 1.77 9.28
N SER A 35 -8.46 0.98 9.66
CA SER A 35 -7.69 0.17 8.72
C SER A 35 -7.53 -1.24 9.26
N LEU A 36 -7.66 -2.24 8.38
CA LEU A 36 -7.54 -3.64 8.74
C LEU A 36 -6.12 -4.14 8.48
N VAL A 37 -5.49 -4.73 9.49
CA VAL A 37 -4.20 -5.40 9.36
C VAL A 37 -4.41 -6.81 8.82
N SER A 38 -3.80 -7.09 7.67
CA SER A 38 -3.75 -8.44 7.11
C SER A 38 -2.58 -9.22 7.71
N THR A 39 -2.88 -10.10 8.64
CA THR A 39 -1.87 -10.88 9.36
C THR A 39 -1.05 -11.82 8.46
N GLY A 40 -1.56 -12.21 7.29
CA GLY A 40 -0.84 -13.01 6.29
C GLY A 40 0.13 -12.15 5.48
N THR A 41 -0.42 -11.25 4.65
CA THR A 41 0.35 -10.46 3.67
C THR A 41 1.31 -9.47 4.35
N GLU A 42 0.85 -8.74 5.36
CA GLU A 42 1.69 -7.74 6.02
C GLU A 42 2.76 -8.39 6.89
N LYS A 43 2.46 -9.49 7.57
CA LYS A 43 3.46 -10.31 8.27
C LYS A 43 4.54 -10.79 7.31
N MET A 44 4.16 -11.29 6.13
CA MET A 44 5.11 -11.73 5.10
C MET A 44 6.02 -10.57 4.67
N LEU A 45 5.50 -9.37 4.45
CA LEU A 45 6.29 -8.19 4.10
C LEU A 45 7.27 -7.79 5.20
N VAL A 46 6.82 -7.80 6.47
CA VAL A 46 7.67 -7.49 7.62
C VAL A 46 8.76 -8.54 7.80
N GLU A 47 8.43 -9.82 7.67
CA GLU A 47 9.41 -10.92 7.76
C GLU A 47 10.41 -10.87 6.60
N PHE A 48 9.93 -10.61 5.37
CA PHE A 48 10.80 -10.42 4.21
C PHE A 48 11.78 -9.25 4.43
N SER A 49 11.31 -8.13 4.99
CA SER A 49 12.17 -6.98 5.25
C SER A 49 13.27 -7.27 6.29
N LYS A 50 12.98 -8.14 7.28
CA LYS A 50 13.93 -8.58 8.31
C LYS A 50 14.89 -9.68 7.83
N ALA A 51 14.58 -10.35 6.72
CA ALA A 51 15.41 -11.40 6.18
C ALA A 51 16.76 -10.85 5.70
N SER A 52 17.83 -11.63 5.88
CA SER A 52 19.14 -11.30 5.30
C SER A 52 19.06 -11.24 3.76
N ILE A 53 19.97 -10.51 3.11
CA ILE A 53 20.03 -10.41 1.64
C ILE A 53 20.05 -11.79 0.99
N ILE A 54 20.79 -12.75 1.55
CA ILE A 54 20.87 -14.14 1.06
C ILE A 54 19.48 -14.80 1.11
N ASN A 55 18.73 -14.62 2.19
CA ASN A 55 17.39 -15.19 2.32
C ASN A 55 16.38 -14.49 1.41
N LYS A 56 16.50 -13.17 1.20
CA LYS A 56 15.68 -12.41 0.22
C LYS A 56 15.88 -12.96 -1.19
N VAL A 57 17.12 -13.26 -1.58
CA VAL A 57 17.48 -13.89 -2.86
C VAL A 57 16.84 -15.27 -3.00
N ARG A 58 16.93 -16.13 -1.97
CA ARG A 58 16.35 -17.48 -2.00
C ARG A 58 14.82 -17.51 -2.07
N GLN A 59 14.15 -16.52 -1.47
CA GLN A 59 12.68 -16.46 -1.45
C GLN A 59 12.08 -15.94 -2.77
N ASN A 60 12.90 -15.36 -3.67
CA ASN A 60 12.42 -14.75 -4.91
C ASN A 60 13.31 -15.12 -6.12
N PRO A 61 13.34 -16.39 -6.54
CA PRO A 61 14.20 -16.84 -7.62
C PRO A 61 13.94 -16.09 -8.95
N ASP A 62 12.67 -15.79 -9.26
CA ASP A 62 12.29 -15.05 -10.48
C ASP A 62 12.85 -13.63 -10.50
N ARG A 63 12.94 -13.00 -9.32
CA ARG A 63 13.56 -11.67 -9.19
C ARG A 63 15.09 -11.72 -9.38
N VAL A 64 15.70 -12.82 -8.93
CA VAL A 64 17.13 -13.06 -9.14
C VAL A 64 17.44 -13.19 -10.62
N GLU A 65 16.64 -13.93 -11.38
CA GLU A 65 16.80 -14.04 -12.83
C GLU A 65 16.65 -12.68 -13.53
N GLN A 66 15.66 -11.86 -13.14
CA GLN A 66 15.52 -10.50 -13.66
C GLN A 66 16.75 -9.63 -13.37
N VAL A 67 17.35 -9.75 -12.17
CA VAL A 67 18.57 -9.03 -11.81
C VAL A 67 19.77 -9.53 -12.63
N LEU A 68 19.90 -10.85 -12.81
CA LEU A 68 20.97 -11.43 -13.63
C LEU A 68 20.87 -10.99 -15.09
N ASN A 69 19.66 -10.99 -15.65
CA ASN A 69 19.41 -10.50 -17.02
C ASN A 69 19.76 -9.01 -17.14
N LYS A 70 19.42 -8.22 -16.12
CA LYS A 70 19.74 -6.79 -16.08
C LYS A 70 21.24 -6.52 -15.90
N ILE A 71 21.96 -7.36 -15.17
CA ILE A 71 23.43 -7.30 -15.08
C ILE A 71 24.05 -7.55 -16.45
N SER A 72 23.48 -8.47 -17.22
CA SER A 72 23.98 -8.78 -18.57
C SER A 72 23.77 -7.63 -19.56
N SER A 73 22.69 -6.84 -19.40
CA SER A 73 22.38 -5.71 -20.30
C SER A 73 23.02 -4.39 -19.86
N ASP A 74 22.91 -4.05 -18.57
CA ASP A 74 23.24 -2.72 -18.05
C ASP A 74 24.57 -2.69 -17.27
N GLY A 75 25.13 -3.86 -16.97
CA GLY A 75 26.33 -4.01 -16.15
C GLY A 75 26.03 -4.22 -14.65
N LEU A 76 27.03 -4.74 -13.93
CA LEU A 76 26.91 -5.12 -12.53
C LEU A 76 26.65 -3.91 -11.62
N ILE A 77 27.44 -2.85 -11.73
CA ILE A 77 27.40 -1.69 -10.83
C ILE A 77 26.05 -0.94 -10.92
N PRO A 78 25.56 -0.55 -12.14
CA PRO A 78 24.26 0.12 -12.27
C PRO A 78 23.10 -0.74 -11.77
N THR A 79 23.16 -2.05 -11.98
CA THR A 79 22.11 -2.97 -11.54
C THR A 79 22.05 -3.10 -10.03
N LEU A 80 23.20 -3.26 -9.37
CA LEU A 80 23.27 -3.30 -7.90
C LEU A 80 22.78 -1.99 -7.29
N ASP A 81 23.19 -0.85 -7.81
CA ASP A 81 22.74 0.47 -7.35
C ASP A 81 21.21 0.61 -7.48
N ALA A 82 20.62 0.18 -8.58
CA ALA A 82 19.16 0.19 -8.78
C ALA A 82 18.41 -0.73 -7.78
N VAL A 83 18.97 -1.91 -7.48
CA VAL A 83 18.39 -2.84 -6.48
C VAL A 83 18.46 -2.24 -5.08
N PHE A 84 19.61 -1.68 -4.70
CA PHE A 84 19.76 -1.06 -3.38
C PHE A 84 18.83 0.14 -3.21
N ARG A 85 18.75 1.03 -4.19
CA ARG A 85 17.80 2.16 -4.17
C ARG A 85 16.35 1.69 -3.99
N LYS A 86 15.96 0.61 -4.69
CA LYS A 86 14.62 0.05 -4.55
C LYS A 86 14.33 -0.49 -3.16
N LEU A 87 15.34 -1.06 -2.49
CA LEU A 87 15.22 -1.53 -1.09
C LEU A 87 15.26 -0.38 -0.08
N GLU A 88 15.84 0.77 -0.44
CA GLU A 88 15.87 1.98 0.38
C GLU A 88 14.55 2.76 0.36
N GLU A 89 13.73 2.60 -0.69
CA GLU A 89 12.44 3.27 -0.77
C GLU A 89 11.52 2.85 0.39
N PRO A 90 11.06 3.81 1.22
CA PRO A 90 10.10 3.52 2.27
C PRO A 90 8.78 3.06 1.67
N MET A 91 8.22 1.96 2.16
CA MET A 91 6.98 1.42 1.65
C MET A 91 5.82 1.63 2.64
N PRO A 92 4.74 2.30 2.24
CA PRO A 92 3.53 2.35 3.04
C PRO A 92 3.00 0.95 3.33
N LEU A 93 2.71 0.65 4.60
CA LEU A 93 2.14 -0.62 5.02
C LEU A 93 0.62 -0.58 5.05
N GLY A 94 -0.03 -1.69 4.71
CA GLY A 94 -1.48 -1.81 4.68
C GLY A 94 -2.09 -1.59 3.30
N TYR A 95 -3.31 -2.14 3.13
CA TYR A 95 -4.09 -2.04 1.88
C TYR A 95 -5.60 -2.19 2.10
N CYS A 96 -6.08 -2.04 3.33
CA CYS A 96 -7.49 -2.07 3.69
C CYS A 96 -7.80 -0.85 4.54
N ASN A 97 -8.42 0.16 3.95
CA ASN A 97 -8.69 1.45 4.59
C ASN A 97 -10.16 1.83 4.43
N LEU A 98 -10.81 2.13 5.54
CA LEU A 98 -12.17 2.68 5.59
C LEU A 98 -12.13 4.10 6.13
N GLY A 99 -12.82 5.02 5.46
CA GLY A 99 -12.86 6.40 5.90
C GLY A 99 -13.93 7.24 5.22
N VAL A 100 -13.78 8.55 5.35
CA VAL A 100 -14.68 9.56 4.76
C VAL A 100 -13.92 10.38 3.72
N VAL A 101 -14.53 10.56 2.55
CA VAL A 101 -13.98 11.39 1.48
C VAL A 101 -13.87 12.84 1.93
N THR A 102 -12.69 13.43 1.85
CA THR A 102 -12.42 14.83 2.20
C THR A 102 -12.08 15.70 1.00
N ALA A 103 -11.62 15.10 -0.10
CA ALA A 103 -11.43 15.81 -1.36
C ALA A 103 -11.66 14.87 -2.55
N VAL A 104 -12.09 15.43 -3.67
CA VAL A 104 -12.42 14.71 -4.90
C VAL A 104 -11.67 15.37 -6.04
N GLY A 105 -10.91 14.60 -6.81
CA GLY A 105 -10.14 15.06 -7.95
C GLY A 105 -10.99 15.22 -9.21
N GLU A 106 -10.45 15.93 -10.17
CA GLU A 106 -11.09 16.10 -11.47
C GLU A 106 -11.34 14.74 -12.15
N GLY A 107 -12.46 14.57 -12.85
CA GLY A 107 -12.87 13.35 -13.51
C GLY A 107 -13.43 12.26 -12.58
N VAL A 108 -13.71 12.60 -11.31
CA VAL A 108 -14.38 11.71 -10.36
C VAL A 108 -15.81 12.21 -10.12
N ASN A 109 -16.80 11.51 -10.68
CA ASN A 109 -18.21 11.87 -10.55
C ASN A 109 -18.99 10.95 -9.61
N ASP A 110 -18.40 9.80 -9.27
CA ASP A 110 -19.07 8.75 -8.50
C ASP A 110 -18.99 8.98 -6.98
N PHE A 111 -18.09 9.87 -6.53
CA PHE A 111 -17.85 10.18 -5.12
C PHE A 111 -18.05 11.66 -4.83
N LYS A 112 -18.47 11.97 -3.60
CA LYS A 112 -18.56 13.34 -3.07
C LYS A 112 -17.94 13.42 -1.68
N ILE A 113 -17.57 14.64 -1.27
CA ILE A 113 -17.11 14.90 0.10
C ILE A 113 -18.18 14.46 1.09
N GLY A 114 -17.76 13.75 2.14
CA GLY A 114 -18.65 13.15 3.13
C GLY A 114 -19.07 11.71 2.85
N ASP A 115 -18.85 11.18 1.64
CA ASP A 115 -19.13 9.77 1.37
C ASP A 115 -18.24 8.87 2.25
N ARG A 116 -18.87 7.86 2.86
CA ARG A 116 -18.17 6.79 3.58
C ARG A 116 -17.72 5.74 2.57
N VAL A 117 -16.41 5.46 2.55
CA VAL A 117 -15.80 4.59 1.53
C VAL A 117 -14.82 3.59 2.15
N ILE A 118 -14.72 2.44 1.51
CA ILE A 118 -13.63 1.48 1.67
C ILE A 118 -12.69 1.57 0.48
N SER A 119 -11.40 1.41 0.71
CA SER A 119 -10.38 1.48 -0.33
C SER A 119 -9.18 0.60 -0.02
N ASN A 120 -8.30 0.42 -1.01
CA ASN A 120 -7.01 -0.24 -0.81
C ASN A 120 -5.90 0.68 -0.26
N GLY A 121 -6.28 1.78 0.38
CA GLY A 121 -5.33 2.70 1.00
C GLY A 121 -4.51 2.06 2.13
N PRO A 122 -3.29 2.55 2.37
CA PRO A 122 -2.41 2.07 3.44
C PRO A 122 -2.88 2.52 4.84
N HIS A 123 -2.17 2.07 5.87
CA HIS A 123 -2.36 2.53 7.25
C HIS A 123 -1.83 3.95 7.42
N ALA A 124 -2.72 4.93 7.27
CA ALA A 124 -2.41 6.35 7.38
C ALA A 124 -3.66 7.13 7.83
N GLU A 125 -3.48 8.32 8.40
CA GLU A 125 -4.61 9.19 8.78
C GLU A 125 -5.37 9.72 7.55
N TYR A 126 -4.68 9.92 6.44
CA TYR A 126 -5.25 10.28 5.14
C TYR A 126 -4.64 9.44 4.03
N VAL A 127 -5.44 9.05 3.07
CA VAL A 127 -4.99 8.28 1.91
C VAL A 127 -5.52 8.91 0.62
N ALA A 128 -4.69 8.97 -0.42
CA ALA A 128 -5.12 9.31 -1.77
C ALA A 128 -5.20 8.02 -2.59
N VAL A 129 -6.38 7.70 -3.07
CA VAL A 129 -6.63 6.46 -3.82
C VAL A 129 -7.33 6.75 -5.15
N PRO A 130 -7.01 6.02 -6.24
CA PRO A 130 -7.74 6.14 -7.48
C PRO A 130 -9.19 5.67 -7.28
N LYS A 131 -10.12 6.31 -7.98
CA LYS A 131 -11.56 6.05 -7.85
C LYS A 131 -11.95 4.58 -8.05
N ASN A 132 -11.26 3.87 -8.93
CA ASN A 132 -11.51 2.45 -9.22
C ASN A 132 -11.01 1.48 -8.14
N LEU A 133 -10.31 1.97 -7.12
CA LEU A 133 -9.85 1.21 -5.96
C LEU A 133 -10.57 1.64 -4.68
N ALA A 134 -11.74 2.22 -4.82
CA ALA A 134 -12.62 2.60 -3.72
C ALA A 134 -14.08 2.24 -4.04
N CYS A 135 -14.86 1.93 -3.03
CA CYS A 135 -16.31 1.79 -3.15
C CYS A 135 -17.04 2.43 -1.95
N LYS A 136 -18.28 2.87 -2.20
CA LYS A 136 -19.14 3.42 -1.15
C LYS A 136 -19.61 2.31 -0.22
N VAL A 137 -19.65 2.63 1.07
CA VAL A 137 -20.19 1.75 2.09
C VAL A 137 -21.67 2.08 2.32
N PRO A 138 -22.59 1.13 2.12
CA PRO A 138 -24.01 1.32 2.42
C PRO A 138 -24.24 1.71 3.89
N HIS A 139 -25.31 2.46 4.16
CA HIS A 139 -25.60 2.96 5.51
C HIS A 139 -25.82 1.83 6.54
N GLU A 140 -26.38 0.71 6.09
CA GLU A 140 -26.73 -0.44 6.91
C GLU A 140 -25.50 -1.27 7.32
N VAL A 141 -24.37 -1.09 6.63
CA VAL A 141 -23.13 -1.84 6.93
C VAL A 141 -22.32 -1.08 7.96
N SER A 142 -21.97 -1.74 9.06
CA SER A 142 -21.10 -1.15 10.09
C SER A 142 -19.68 -0.93 9.59
N ASN A 143 -18.91 -0.08 10.25
CA ASN A 143 -17.51 0.17 9.89
C ASN A 143 -16.66 -1.09 10.09
N GLU A 144 -16.92 -1.83 11.15
CA GLU A 144 -16.21 -3.06 11.51
C GLU A 144 -16.43 -4.16 10.47
N ALA A 145 -17.63 -4.26 9.89
CA ALA A 145 -17.89 -5.19 8.79
C ALA A 145 -17.31 -4.70 7.47
N ALA A 146 -17.50 -3.42 7.15
CA ALA A 146 -17.06 -2.83 5.89
C ALA A 146 -15.54 -2.89 5.69
N VAL A 147 -14.73 -2.77 6.75
CA VAL A 147 -13.26 -2.77 6.64
C VAL A 147 -12.70 -4.10 6.10
N PHE A 148 -13.46 -5.21 6.19
CA PHE A 148 -13.08 -6.51 5.62
C PHE A 148 -13.33 -6.65 4.11
N THR A 149 -13.97 -5.67 3.45
CA THR A 149 -14.36 -5.77 2.04
C THR A 149 -13.19 -6.08 1.12
N VAL A 150 -12.03 -5.43 1.29
CA VAL A 150 -10.87 -5.65 0.41
C VAL A 150 -10.35 -7.08 0.55
N VAL A 151 -10.18 -7.56 1.78
CA VAL A 151 -9.74 -8.95 2.03
C VAL A 151 -10.81 -9.95 1.56
N GLY A 152 -12.08 -9.63 1.78
CA GLY A 152 -13.20 -10.44 1.30
C GLY A 152 -13.25 -10.56 -0.22
N ALA A 153 -13.02 -9.44 -0.95
CA ALA A 153 -12.94 -9.45 -2.40
C ALA A 153 -11.80 -10.33 -2.92
N ILE A 154 -10.62 -10.26 -2.30
CA ILE A 154 -9.49 -11.15 -2.65
C ILE A 154 -9.87 -12.62 -2.42
N GLY A 155 -10.55 -12.94 -1.31
CA GLY A 155 -10.99 -14.31 -1.00
C GLY A 155 -12.09 -14.82 -1.93
N LEU A 156 -12.85 -13.96 -2.61
CA LEU A 156 -13.85 -14.36 -3.59
C LEU A 156 -13.25 -14.65 -4.99
N GLU A 157 -12.08 -14.10 -5.29
CA GLU A 157 -11.35 -14.32 -6.55
C GLU A 157 -10.41 -15.56 -6.49
N ALA A 158 -10.18 -16.12 -5.31
CA ALA A 158 -9.31 -17.29 -5.11
C ALA A 158 -10.08 -18.59 -5.30
#